data_2f24e729b311b4506a559610b4fdd482
#
_entry.id   2f24e729b311b4506a559610b4fdd482
#
_cell.length_a   1.000
_cell.length_b   1.000
_cell.length_c   1.000
_cell.angle_alpha   90.00
_cell.angle_beta   90.00
_cell.angle_gamma   90.00
#
_symmetry.space_group_name_H-M   'P 1'
#
loop_
_entity.id
_entity.type
_entity.pdbx_description
1 polymer ?
#
loop_
_entity_poly.entity_id
_entity_poly.type
_entity_poly.pdbx_seq_one_letter_code
_entity_poly.pdbx_strand_id
1 'polypeptide(L)'
;MIALVAATLVVCAPGSPGSPAEARPAMDALARSLVGAGHLPAGSLTAAYEESEAGGLRRLAKEDAALLLAPLPFFLDHEQELKLVARLSAVPQGGEALERWTLVAGKDHPASLEGYAVQSSAGYSKRFVRAAVPELPPGVEIRASGAVLSALRKAADGDKVALLLDGAQSAALGKLPFASSLAVIATSPPFPVAVVATVGKRMDGSRWKALEPAFKRVADDPAAREALDGVRLSGFVQVDAGALAAARAAYRRAR
;
A
#
# COMPACT_ATOMS: atom_id res chain seq x y z
N MET A 1 22.86 -27.83 -12.82
CA MET A 1 21.93 -26.72 -13.10
C MET A 1 20.77 -26.84 -12.13
N ILE A 2 20.71 -26.00 -11.10
CA ILE A 2 19.54 -25.92 -10.22
C ILE A 2 18.46 -25.20 -11.04
N ALA A 3 17.37 -25.88 -11.37
CA ALA A 3 16.23 -25.25 -12.01
C ALA A 3 15.78 -24.09 -11.11
N LEU A 4 15.91 -22.86 -11.57
CA LEU A 4 15.38 -21.69 -10.88
C LEU A 4 13.85 -21.83 -10.92
N VAL A 5 13.24 -22.27 -9.83
CA VAL A 5 11.79 -22.26 -9.72
C VAL A 5 11.35 -20.81 -9.88
N ALA A 6 10.51 -20.54 -10.89
CA ALA A 6 9.98 -19.19 -11.14
C ALA A 6 9.36 -18.63 -9.86
N ALA A 7 9.81 -17.46 -9.44
CA ALA A 7 9.21 -16.74 -8.31
C ALA A 7 8.07 -15.88 -8.82
N THR A 8 6.97 -15.77 -8.06
CA THR A 8 5.92 -14.81 -8.35
C THR A 8 5.97 -13.64 -7.39
N LEU A 9 5.96 -12.42 -7.94
CA LEU A 9 5.66 -11.19 -7.24
C LEU A 9 4.14 -11.01 -7.19
N VAL A 10 3.55 -11.12 -6.02
CA VAL A 10 2.13 -10.79 -5.82
C VAL A 10 2.02 -9.30 -5.53
N VAL A 11 1.34 -8.56 -6.40
CA VAL A 11 0.97 -7.16 -6.21
C VAL A 11 -0.45 -7.15 -5.65
N CYS A 12 -0.58 -6.92 -4.35
CA CYS A 12 -1.88 -6.89 -3.68
C CYS A 12 -2.23 -5.47 -3.27
N ALA A 13 -3.30 -4.91 -3.83
CA ALA A 13 -3.71 -3.52 -3.60
C ALA A 13 -5.20 -3.45 -3.23
N PRO A 14 -5.59 -3.88 -2.01
CA PRO A 14 -6.99 -3.89 -1.58
C PRO A 14 -7.63 -2.50 -1.68
N GLY A 15 -8.81 -2.45 -2.33
CA GLY A 15 -9.54 -1.20 -2.52
C GLY A 15 -9.08 -0.36 -3.71
N SER A 16 -8.04 -0.77 -4.43
CA SER A 16 -7.64 -0.12 -5.68
C SER A 16 -8.53 -0.56 -6.84
N PRO A 17 -8.79 0.32 -7.82
CA PRO A 17 -9.58 -0.01 -9.00
C PRO A 17 -8.81 -0.97 -9.92
N GLY A 18 -9.54 -1.69 -10.75
CA GLY A 18 -9.04 -2.65 -11.73
C GLY A 18 -9.18 -4.10 -11.28
N SER A 19 -9.24 -5.00 -12.23
CA SER A 19 -9.32 -6.45 -12.01
C SER A 19 -7.98 -7.13 -12.33
N PRO A 20 -7.75 -8.36 -11.87
CA PRO A 20 -6.55 -9.14 -12.24
C PRO A 20 -6.38 -9.30 -13.75
N ALA A 21 -7.49 -9.41 -14.48
CA ALA A 21 -7.46 -9.55 -15.94
C ALA A 21 -6.99 -8.26 -16.64
N GLU A 22 -7.50 -7.10 -16.20
CA GLU A 22 -7.10 -5.78 -16.71
C GLU A 22 -5.65 -5.44 -16.36
N ALA A 23 -5.19 -5.80 -15.17
CA ALA A 23 -3.84 -5.54 -14.72
C ALA A 23 -2.77 -6.46 -15.35
N ARG A 24 -3.18 -7.59 -15.95
CA ARG A 24 -2.25 -8.60 -16.47
C ARG A 24 -1.16 -8.07 -17.39
N PRO A 25 -1.45 -7.21 -18.41
CA PRO A 25 -0.40 -6.67 -19.26
C PRO A 25 0.65 -5.86 -18.50
N ALA A 26 0.23 -5.06 -17.50
CA ALA A 26 1.13 -4.28 -16.66
C ALA A 26 1.98 -5.20 -15.74
N MET A 27 1.39 -6.27 -15.20
CA MET A 27 2.13 -7.27 -14.41
C MET A 27 3.18 -7.99 -15.24
N ASP A 28 2.82 -8.41 -16.45
CA ASP A 28 3.76 -9.07 -17.38
C ASP A 28 4.89 -8.12 -17.78
N ALA A 29 4.60 -6.84 -18.01
CA ALA A 29 5.59 -5.81 -18.31
C ALA A 29 6.52 -5.58 -17.11
N LEU A 30 5.97 -5.42 -15.90
CA LEU A 30 6.76 -5.24 -14.68
C LEU A 30 7.71 -6.41 -14.43
N ALA A 31 7.22 -7.65 -14.57
CA ALA A 31 8.06 -8.84 -14.42
C ALA A 31 9.20 -8.87 -15.42
N ARG A 32 8.91 -8.59 -16.72
CA ARG A 32 9.96 -8.53 -17.76
C ARG A 32 10.98 -7.44 -17.48
N SER A 33 10.55 -6.26 -17.06
CA SER A 33 11.43 -5.14 -16.74
C SER A 33 12.35 -5.46 -15.56
N LEU A 34 11.83 -6.09 -14.51
CA LEU A 34 12.64 -6.54 -13.37
C LEU A 34 13.65 -7.62 -13.79
N VAL A 35 13.24 -8.58 -14.62
CA VAL A 35 14.13 -9.61 -15.17
C VAL A 35 15.25 -8.97 -16.00
N GLY A 36 14.91 -8.02 -16.86
CA GLY A 36 15.91 -7.28 -17.68
C GLY A 36 16.87 -6.46 -16.84
N ALA A 37 16.37 -5.63 -15.93
CA ALA A 37 17.19 -4.80 -15.04
C ALA A 37 18.11 -5.61 -14.11
N GLY A 38 17.69 -6.84 -13.78
CA GLY A 38 18.49 -7.77 -12.97
C GLY A 38 19.42 -8.67 -13.77
N HIS A 39 19.36 -8.64 -15.10
CA HIS A 39 20.05 -9.62 -15.97
C HIS A 39 19.73 -11.06 -15.56
N LEU A 40 18.47 -11.30 -15.15
CA LEU A 40 18.02 -12.60 -14.67
C LEU A 40 17.59 -13.50 -15.84
N PRO A 41 17.58 -14.83 -15.67
CA PRO A 41 17.06 -15.73 -16.70
C PRO A 41 15.59 -15.42 -17.04
N ALA A 42 15.24 -15.48 -18.33
CA ALA A 42 13.85 -15.31 -18.76
C ALA A 42 12.93 -16.29 -18.04
N GLY A 43 11.76 -15.81 -17.60
CA GLY A 43 10.79 -16.61 -16.86
C GLY A 43 11.14 -16.89 -15.40
N SER A 44 12.24 -16.35 -14.86
CA SER A 44 12.62 -16.50 -13.44
C SER A 44 11.74 -15.73 -12.48
N LEU A 45 11.02 -14.70 -12.97
CA LEU A 45 10.05 -13.89 -12.22
C LEU A 45 8.78 -13.74 -13.04
N THR A 46 7.64 -13.89 -12.37
CA THR A 46 6.31 -13.52 -12.85
C THR A 46 5.68 -12.52 -11.88
N ALA A 47 4.65 -11.80 -12.31
CA ALA A 47 3.88 -10.95 -11.42
C ALA A 47 2.38 -11.22 -11.57
N ALA A 48 1.63 -11.08 -10.47
CA ALA A 48 0.19 -11.24 -10.43
C ALA A 48 -0.42 -10.12 -9.57
N TYR A 49 -1.54 -9.57 -10.03
CA TYR A 49 -2.29 -8.53 -9.32
C TYR A 49 -3.52 -9.10 -8.63
N GLU A 50 -3.81 -8.57 -7.45
CA GLU A 50 -5.02 -8.88 -6.68
C GLU A 50 -5.58 -7.59 -6.08
N GLU A 51 -6.83 -7.26 -6.39
CA GLU A 51 -7.53 -6.04 -5.94
C GLU A 51 -8.19 -6.18 -4.58
N SER A 52 -8.16 -7.37 -3.99
CA SER A 52 -8.77 -7.66 -2.70
C SER A 52 -7.82 -8.37 -1.76
N GLU A 53 -7.99 -8.14 -0.45
CA GLU A 53 -7.25 -8.83 0.59
C GLU A 53 -7.39 -10.36 0.46
N ALA A 54 -8.63 -10.86 0.30
CA ALA A 54 -8.89 -12.29 0.16
C ALA A 54 -8.23 -12.88 -1.10
N GLY A 55 -8.21 -12.14 -2.22
CA GLY A 55 -7.51 -12.53 -3.44
C GLY A 55 -6.01 -12.64 -3.20
N GLY A 56 -5.43 -11.59 -2.59
CA GLY A 56 -4.02 -11.56 -2.23
C GLY A 56 -3.61 -12.73 -1.35
N LEU A 57 -4.38 -13.03 -0.31
CA LEU A 57 -4.10 -14.17 0.58
C LEU A 57 -4.18 -15.51 -0.15
N ARG A 58 -5.21 -15.72 -1.00
CA ARG A 58 -5.30 -16.93 -1.83
C ARG A 58 -4.10 -17.08 -2.76
N ARG A 59 -3.65 -15.97 -3.36
CA ARG A 59 -2.47 -16.01 -4.26
C ARG A 59 -1.19 -16.26 -3.48
N LEU A 60 -1.03 -15.62 -2.30
CA LEU A 60 0.11 -15.81 -1.41
C LEU A 60 0.18 -17.22 -0.78
N ALA A 61 -0.91 -17.95 -0.75
CA ALA A 61 -0.91 -19.35 -0.30
C ALA A 61 -0.18 -20.30 -1.27
N LYS A 62 -0.03 -19.93 -2.55
CA LYS A 62 0.67 -20.76 -3.55
C LYS A 62 2.18 -20.76 -3.31
N GLU A 63 2.83 -21.88 -3.54
CA GLU A 63 4.26 -22.10 -3.26
C GLU A 63 5.19 -21.18 -4.06
N ASP A 64 4.81 -20.83 -5.30
CA ASP A 64 5.57 -19.94 -6.18
C ASP A 64 5.51 -18.47 -5.75
N ALA A 65 4.56 -18.07 -4.89
CA ALA A 65 4.40 -16.70 -4.41
C ALA A 65 5.50 -16.35 -3.39
N ALA A 66 6.66 -15.94 -3.89
CA ALA A 66 7.85 -15.70 -3.08
C ALA A 66 8.05 -14.22 -2.68
N LEU A 67 7.34 -13.31 -3.36
CA LEU A 67 7.42 -11.86 -3.15
C LEU A 67 6.03 -11.26 -3.04
N LEU A 68 5.93 -10.22 -2.25
CA LEU A 68 4.74 -9.40 -2.08
C LEU A 68 5.11 -7.94 -2.33
N LEU A 69 4.30 -7.21 -3.11
CA LEU A 69 4.24 -5.75 -3.14
C LEU A 69 2.85 -5.36 -2.66
N ALA A 70 2.76 -4.68 -1.54
CA ALA A 70 1.48 -4.30 -0.95
C ALA A 70 1.57 -2.99 -0.16
N PRO A 71 0.46 -2.25 -0.01
CA PRO A 71 0.38 -1.10 0.89
C PRO A 71 0.66 -1.53 2.33
N LEU A 72 1.17 -0.58 3.11
CA LEU A 72 1.58 -0.85 4.50
C LEU A 72 0.48 -1.49 5.36
N PRO A 73 -0.82 -1.10 5.28
CA PRO A 73 -1.88 -1.75 6.05
C PRO A 73 -1.94 -3.26 5.83
N PHE A 74 -1.93 -3.71 4.57
CA PHE A 74 -1.92 -5.14 4.24
C PHE A 74 -0.68 -5.85 4.80
N PHE A 75 0.49 -5.23 4.64
CA PHE A 75 1.73 -5.79 5.17
C PHE A 75 1.67 -5.99 6.69
N LEU A 76 1.20 -5.00 7.44
CA LEU A 76 1.13 -5.07 8.91
C LEU A 76 0.10 -6.09 9.41
N ASP A 77 -1.04 -6.22 8.70
CA ASP A 77 -2.06 -7.19 9.07
C ASP A 77 -1.55 -8.64 8.94
N HIS A 78 -0.72 -8.92 7.93
CA HIS A 78 -0.32 -10.28 7.56
C HIS A 78 1.17 -10.57 7.79
N GLU A 79 1.95 -9.61 8.33
CA GLU A 79 3.40 -9.76 8.50
C GLU A 79 3.77 -11.01 9.30
N GLN A 80 3.10 -11.26 10.40
CA GLN A 80 3.43 -12.38 11.30
C GLN A 80 2.98 -13.72 10.72
N GLU A 81 1.74 -13.80 10.23
CA GLU A 81 1.16 -15.04 9.69
C GLU A 81 1.94 -15.55 8.48
N LEU A 82 2.20 -14.68 7.51
CA LEU A 82 2.91 -15.00 6.28
C LEU A 82 4.44 -14.93 6.43
N LYS A 83 4.94 -14.57 7.61
CA LYS A 83 6.37 -14.39 7.89
C LYS A 83 7.02 -13.46 6.88
N LEU A 84 6.38 -12.32 6.63
CA LEU A 84 6.86 -11.32 5.67
C LEU A 84 8.11 -10.62 6.19
N VAL A 85 9.08 -10.42 5.32
CA VAL A 85 10.26 -9.61 5.63
C VAL A 85 10.34 -8.46 4.64
N ALA A 86 10.09 -7.24 5.12
CA ALA A 86 10.19 -6.03 4.31
C ALA A 86 11.62 -5.87 3.79
N ARG A 87 11.74 -5.59 2.49
CA ARG A 87 13.02 -5.47 1.77
C ARG A 87 13.22 -4.08 1.20
N LEU A 88 12.20 -3.54 0.52
CA LEU A 88 12.23 -2.23 -0.11
C LEU A 88 10.90 -1.50 0.15
N SER A 89 10.92 -0.18 0.06
CA SER A 89 9.72 0.64 -0.06
C SER A 89 9.46 0.96 -1.52
N ALA A 90 8.20 0.90 -1.93
CA ALA A 90 7.78 1.41 -3.23
C ALA A 90 7.62 2.93 -3.16
N VAL A 91 8.00 3.60 -4.24
CA VAL A 91 7.82 5.05 -4.42
C VAL A 91 6.65 5.24 -5.38
N PRO A 92 5.53 5.82 -4.94
CA PRO A 92 4.40 6.11 -5.83
C PRO A 92 4.76 7.18 -6.84
N GLN A 93 4.08 7.17 -7.99
CA GLN A 93 4.26 8.18 -9.01
C GLN A 93 3.87 9.57 -8.48
N GLY A 94 4.79 10.53 -8.61
CA GLY A 94 4.58 11.90 -8.13
C GLY A 94 4.57 12.07 -6.60
N GLY A 95 5.00 11.06 -5.85
CA GLY A 95 5.07 11.04 -4.38
C GLY A 95 6.41 10.59 -3.83
N GLU A 96 6.45 10.36 -2.56
CA GLU A 96 7.61 9.88 -1.80
C GLU A 96 7.36 8.46 -1.25
N ALA A 97 8.40 7.76 -0.83
CA ALA A 97 8.29 6.42 -0.24
C ALA A 97 7.62 6.41 1.15
N LEU A 98 7.53 7.58 1.78
CA LEU A 98 6.85 7.81 3.04
C LEU A 98 5.64 8.72 2.84
N GLU A 99 4.55 8.44 3.53
CA GLU A 99 3.34 9.26 3.54
C GLU A 99 2.84 9.50 4.96
N ARG A 100 1.99 10.51 5.09
CA ARG A 100 1.22 10.75 6.31
C ARG A 100 -0.25 10.51 6.01
N TRP A 101 -0.90 9.78 6.88
CA TRP A 101 -2.33 9.59 6.84
C TRP A 101 -3.02 10.74 7.57
N THR A 102 -4.01 11.36 6.95
CA THR A 102 -4.67 12.56 7.45
C THR A 102 -6.14 12.29 7.68
N LEU A 103 -6.60 12.45 8.93
CA LEU A 103 -8.02 12.37 9.27
C LEU A 103 -8.68 13.72 9.02
N VAL A 104 -9.76 13.72 8.25
CA VAL A 104 -10.50 14.91 7.84
C VAL A 104 -11.98 14.72 8.12
N ALA A 105 -12.67 15.78 8.59
CA ALA A 105 -14.13 15.82 8.69
C ALA A 105 -14.66 17.19 8.26
N GLY A 106 -15.97 17.38 8.34
CA GLY A 106 -16.58 18.70 8.14
C GLY A 106 -16.05 19.73 9.14
N LYS A 107 -15.96 20.99 8.75
CA LYS A 107 -15.38 22.07 9.57
C LYS A 107 -16.04 22.20 10.94
N ASP A 108 -17.35 21.99 11.00
CA ASP A 108 -18.15 22.11 12.23
C ASP A 108 -18.28 20.76 12.99
N HIS A 109 -17.31 19.86 12.82
CA HIS A 109 -17.28 18.58 13.53
C HIS A 109 -17.18 18.81 15.05
N PRO A 110 -17.77 17.95 15.88
CA PRO A 110 -17.61 18.01 17.33
C PRO A 110 -16.18 17.65 17.75
N ALA A 111 -15.80 18.01 18.97
CA ALA A 111 -14.49 17.66 19.54
C ALA A 111 -14.23 16.14 19.60
N SER A 112 -15.30 15.34 19.73
CA SER A 112 -15.24 13.88 19.64
C SER A 112 -15.98 13.40 18.41
N LEU A 113 -15.40 12.44 17.69
CA LEU A 113 -16.02 11.76 16.53
C LEU A 113 -16.97 10.61 16.96
N GLU A 114 -17.46 10.62 18.19
CA GLU A 114 -18.45 9.62 18.62
C GLU A 114 -19.70 9.67 17.74
N GLY A 115 -20.15 8.51 17.28
CA GLY A 115 -21.27 8.39 16.34
C GLY A 115 -20.93 8.76 14.87
N TYR A 116 -19.68 9.05 14.56
CA TYR A 116 -19.20 9.20 13.19
C TYR A 116 -18.82 7.84 12.58
N ALA A 117 -18.89 7.76 11.25
CA ALA A 117 -18.24 6.71 10.48
C ALA A 117 -16.93 7.23 9.90
N VAL A 118 -15.82 6.50 10.11
CA VAL A 118 -14.53 6.78 9.46
C VAL A 118 -14.42 5.93 8.21
N GLN A 119 -14.28 6.57 7.06
CA GLN A 119 -14.08 5.91 5.77
C GLN A 119 -12.62 6.05 5.32
N SER A 120 -12.07 5.00 4.71
CA SER A 120 -10.70 5.01 4.18
C SER A 120 -10.51 3.93 3.13
N SER A 121 -9.59 4.12 2.20
CA SER A 121 -9.08 3.05 1.33
C SER A 121 -8.42 1.92 2.16
N ALA A 122 -7.84 2.26 3.30
CA ALA A 122 -7.28 1.31 4.27
C ALA A 122 -8.32 0.76 5.27
N GLY A 123 -9.60 1.05 5.11
CA GLY A 123 -10.66 0.66 6.06
C GLY A 123 -10.90 -0.85 6.19
N TYR A 124 -10.33 -1.67 5.29
CA TYR A 124 -10.25 -3.12 5.44
C TYR A 124 -9.37 -3.53 6.64
N SER A 125 -8.33 -2.76 6.94
CA SER A 125 -7.46 -2.89 8.12
C SER A 125 -7.90 -1.91 9.21
N LYS A 126 -8.94 -2.25 9.97
CA LYS A 126 -9.44 -1.40 11.07
C LYS A 126 -8.36 -1.08 12.10
N ARG A 127 -7.48 -2.05 12.35
CA ARG A 127 -6.36 -1.90 13.26
C ARG A 127 -5.35 -0.88 12.77
N PHE A 128 -5.04 -0.85 11.47
CA PHE A 128 -4.19 0.16 10.88
C PHE A 128 -4.80 1.57 10.98
N VAL A 129 -6.09 1.72 10.70
CA VAL A 129 -6.79 3.00 10.84
C VAL A 129 -6.64 3.55 12.26
N ARG A 130 -6.82 2.71 13.28
CA ARG A 130 -6.58 3.08 14.68
C ARG A 130 -5.11 3.34 15.02
N ALA A 131 -4.19 2.66 14.35
CA ALA A 131 -2.75 2.91 14.51
C ALA A 131 -2.33 4.27 13.93
N ALA A 132 -2.95 4.66 12.81
CA ALA A 132 -2.70 5.96 12.16
C ALA A 132 -3.31 7.12 12.94
N VAL A 133 -4.44 6.89 13.64
CA VAL A 133 -5.15 7.88 14.45
C VAL A 133 -5.54 7.28 15.79
N PRO A 134 -4.62 7.26 16.77
CA PRO A 134 -4.86 6.65 18.08
C PRO A 134 -5.99 7.30 18.90
N GLU A 135 -6.32 8.55 18.58
CA GLU A 135 -7.35 9.34 19.27
C GLU A 135 -8.78 9.00 18.85
N LEU A 136 -8.97 8.10 17.87
CA LEU A 136 -10.32 7.68 17.47
C LEU A 136 -11.08 7.02 18.63
N PRO A 137 -12.33 7.44 18.89
CA PRO A 137 -13.16 6.82 19.92
C PRO A 137 -13.31 5.31 19.68
N PRO A 138 -13.36 4.48 20.74
CA PRO A 138 -13.45 3.03 20.60
C PRO A 138 -14.64 2.55 19.77
N GLY A 139 -15.78 3.23 19.90
CA GLY A 139 -17.05 2.90 19.23
C GLY A 139 -17.17 3.42 17.79
N VAL A 140 -16.18 4.13 17.27
CA VAL A 140 -16.24 4.67 15.91
C VAL A 140 -16.29 3.52 14.89
N GLU A 141 -17.24 3.62 13.95
CA GLU A 141 -17.34 2.66 12.86
C GLU A 141 -16.29 2.95 11.79
N ILE A 142 -15.49 1.94 11.44
CA ILE A 142 -14.48 2.04 10.39
C ILE A 142 -14.94 1.23 9.18
N ARG A 143 -14.99 1.88 8.00
CA ARG A 143 -15.46 1.31 6.73
C ARG A 143 -14.40 1.44 5.63
N ALA A 144 -14.20 0.38 4.86
CA ALA A 144 -13.47 0.47 3.60
C ALA A 144 -14.30 1.28 2.58
N SER A 145 -13.67 2.21 1.89
CA SER A 145 -14.31 3.01 0.85
C SER A 145 -13.31 3.47 -0.20
N GLY A 146 -13.62 3.20 -1.47
CA GLY A 146 -12.93 3.78 -2.62
C GLY A 146 -13.58 5.10 -3.11
N ALA A 147 -14.76 5.45 -2.58
CA ALA A 147 -15.52 6.64 -3.01
C ALA A 147 -15.13 7.91 -2.23
N VAL A 148 -13.83 8.19 -2.17
CA VAL A 148 -13.23 9.25 -1.33
C VAL A 148 -13.85 10.62 -1.62
N LEU A 149 -13.95 11.02 -2.88
CA LEU A 149 -14.48 12.34 -3.25
C LEU A 149 -15.93 12.52 -2.82
N SER A 150 -16.78 11.51 -3.01
CA SER A 150 -18.18 11.53 -2.57
C SER A 150 -18.30 11.62 -1.04
N ALA A 151 -17.46 10.89 -0.32
CA ALA A 151 -17.45 10.91 1.14
C ALA A 151 -16.92 12.25 1.70
N LEU A 152 -15.90 12.86 1.05
CA LEU A 152 -15.45 14.23 1.40
C LEU A 152 -16.55 15.27 1.19
N ARG A 153 -17.34 15.15 0.12
CA ARG A 153 -18.48 16.02 -0.12
C ARG A 153 -19.50 15.89 1.01
N LYS A 154 -19.90 14.67 1.39
CA LYS A 154 -20.80 14.42 2.50
C LYS A 154 -20.30 15.03 3.81
N ALA A 155 -19.01 14.87 4.11
CA ALA A 155 -18.40 15.48 5.28
C ALA A 155 -18.48 17.02 5.23
N ALA A 156 -18.23 17.63 4.06
CA ALA A 156 -18.33 19.07 3.85
C ALA A 156 -19.77 19.59 3.97
N ASP A 157 -20.77 18.76 3.62
CA ASP A 157 -22.19 19.05 3.72
C ASP A 157 -22.74 18.80 5.15
N GLY A 158 -21.91 18.38 6.12
CA GLY A 158 -22.24 18.24 7.53
C GLY A 158 -22.68 16.83 7.96
N ASP A 159 -22.57 15.83 7.10
CA ASP A 159 -22.81 14.43 7.48
C ASP A 159 -21.80 13.96 8.54
N LYS A 160 -22.24 13.03 9.40
CA LYS A 160 -21.38 12.41 10.42
C LYS A 160 -20.40 11.40 9.82
N VAL A 161 -19.56 11.89 8.91
CA VAL A 161 -18.53 11.11 8.22
C VAL A 161 -17.18 11.81 8.38
N ALA A 162 -16.17 11.04 8.73
CA ALA A 162 -14.77 11.46 8.67
C ALA A 162 -14.00 10.54 7.69
N LEU A 163 -12.93 11.03 7.11
CA LEU A 163 -12.12 10.26 6.17
C LEU A 163 -10.67 10.21 6.64
N LEU A 164 -10.10 9.02 6.62
CA LEU A 164 -8.66 8.85 6.74
C LEU A 164 -8.07 8.74 5.34
N LEU A 165 -7.39 9.79 4.92
CA LEU A 165 -6.80 9.98 3.60
C LEU A 165 -5.34 9.53 3.60
N ASP A 166 -4.91 8.86 2.54
CA ASP A 166 -3.50 8.61 2.25
C ASP A 166 -2.77 9.90 1.82
N GLY A 167 -1.46 9.80 1.59
CA GLY A 167 -0.64 10.97 1.22
C GLY A 167 -1.07 11.64 -0.08
N ALA A 168 -1.44 10.87 -1.10
CA ALA A 168 -1.87 11.38 -2.39
C ALA A 168 -3.23 12.08 -2.30
N GLN A 169 -4.18 11.48 -1.59
CA GLN A 169 -5.51 12.04 -1.32
C GLN A 169 -5.40 13.33 -0.49
N SER A 170 -4.53 13.33 0.53
CA SER A 170 -4.27 14.50 1.38
C SER A 170 -3.68 15.67 0.59
N ALA A 171 -2.75 15.40 -0.31
CA ALA A 171 -2.14 16.42 -1.17
C ALA A 171 -3.15 17.05 -2.16
N ALA A 172 -4.19 16.30 -2.53
CA ALA A 172 -5.24 16.78 -3.41
C ALA A 172 -6.33 17.60 -2.68
N LEU A 173 -6.41 17.50 -1.34
CA LEU A 173 -7.52 18.07 -0.54
C LEU A 173 -7.71 19.58 -0.78
N GLY A 174 -6.63 20.36 -0.76
CA GLY A 174 -6.69 21.81 -0.92
C GLY A 174 -7.14 22.30 -2.32
N LYS A 175 -7.20 21.39 -3.31
CA LYS A 175 -7.65 21.69 -4.66
C LYS A 175 -9.16 21.49 -4.85
N LEU A 176 -9.86 20.98 -3.85
CA LEU A 176 -11.29 20.73 -3.92
C LEU A 176 -12.08 22.02 -3.79
N PRO A 177 -13.16 22.21 -4.57
CA PRO A 177 -13.99 23.43 -4.50
C PRO A 177 -14.61 23.68 -3.11
N PHE A 178 -14.76 22.64 -2.30
CA PHE A 178 -15.34 22.66 -0.95
C PHE A 178 -14.30 22.40 0.16
N ALA A 179 -13.00 22.56 -0.15
CA ALA A 179 -11.93 22.35 0.83
C ALA A 179 -12.09 23.21 2.10
N SER A 180 -12.60 24.44 1.94
CA SER A 180 -12.84 25.36 3.08
C SER A 180 -13.92 24.89 4.07
N SER A 181 -14.77 23.94 3.67
CA SER A 181 -15.78 23.30 4.53
C SER A 181 -15.25 22.06 5.25
N LEU A 182 -13.98 21.72 5.06
CA LEU A 182 -13.33 20.57 5.67
C LEU A 182 -12.27 21.03 6.68
N ALA A 183 -12.02 20.22 7.70
CA ALA A 183 -10.99 20.42 8.70
C ALA A 183 -10.12 19.17 8.84
N VAL A 184 -8.81 19.36 8.95
CA VAL A 184 -7.87 18.30 9.34
C VAL A 184 -7.95 18.12 10.85
N ILE A 185 -8.28 16.93 11.31
CA ILE A 185 -8.43 16.57 12.72
C ILE A 185 -7.11 16.02 13.30
N ALA A 186 -6.47 15.13 12.56
CA ALA A 186 -5.24 14.47 12.98
C ALA A 186 -4.39 14.08 11.78
N THR A 187 -3.09 13.92 12.02
CA THR A 187 -2.13 13.45 11.00
C THR A 187 -1.18 12.44 11.63
N SER A 188 -1.00 11.31 10.99
CA SER A 188 -0.09 10.27 11.47
C SER A 188 1.38 10.70 11.40
N PRO A 189 2.30 10.04 12.12
CA PRO A 189 3.70 10.02 11.76
C PRO A 189 3.91 9.56 10.30
N PRO A 190 5.09 9.82 9.70
CA PRO A 190 5.40 9.30 8.38
C PRO A 190 5.51 7.77 8.42
N PHE A 191 4.79 7.09 7.52
CA PHE A 191 4.80 5.65 7.35
C PHE A 191 5.19 5.29 5.91
N PRO A 192 5.82 4.12 5.66
CA PRO A 192 6.01 3.63 4.30
C PRO A 192 4.67 3.53 3.55
N VAL A 193 4.63 3.98 2.29
CA VAL A 193 3.41 3.88 1.45
C VAL A 193 3.09 2.42 1.15
N ALA A 194 4.07 1.71 0.63
CA ALA A 194 3.98 0.29 0.31
C ALA A 194 5.35 -0.37 0.42
N VAL A 195 5.37 -1.67 0.60
CA VAL A 195 6.59 -2.44 0.78
C VAL A 195 6.68 -3.60 -0.21
N VAL A 196 7.90 -3.87 -0.67
CA VAL A 196 8.28 -5.15 -1.26
C VAL A 196 8.75 -6.04 -0.13
N ALA A 197 8.14 -7.18 0.05
CA ALA A 197 8.50 -8.14 1.09
C ALA A 197 8.77 -9.54 0.51
N THR A 198 9.66 -10.29 1.15
CA THR A 198 9.81 -11.73 0.89
C THR A 198 8.84 -12.51 1.75
N VAL A 199 8.31 -13.63 1.23
CA VAL A 199 7.28 -14.46 1.87
C VAL A 199 7.92 -15.71 2.50
N GLY A 200 7.93 -15.78 3.82
CA GLY A 200 8.45 -16.93 4.55
C GLY A 200 9.87 -17.31 4.12
N LYS A 201 10.08 -18.60 3.86
CA LYS A 201 11.36 -19.16 3.36
C LYS A 201 11.39 -19.35 1.84
N ARG A 202 10.37 -18.88 1.09
CA ARG A 202 10.26 -19.09 -0.37
C ARG A 202 11.27 -18.28 -1.17
N MET A 203 11.81 -17.21 -0.56
CA MET A 203 12.90 -16.38 -1.09
C MET A 203 14.02 -16.37 -0.06
N ASP A 204 15.08 -17.11 -0.29
CA ASP A 204 16.27 -17.09 0.56
C ASP A 204 17.11 -15.82 0.34
N GLY A 205 18.07 -15.59 1.25
CA GLY A 205 18.87 -14.38 1.22
C GLY A 205 19.79 -14.27 -0.02
N SER A 206 20.22 -15.38 -0.61
CA SER A 206 21.05 -15.37 -1.81
C SER A 206 20.24 -15.01 -3.06
N ARG A 207 19.05 -15.59 -3.20
CA ARG A 207 18.11 -15.24 -4.28
C ARG A 207 17.64 -13.78 -4.17
N TRP A 208 17.35 -13.31 -2.95
CA TRP A 208 17.01 -11.91 -2.75
C TRP A 208 18.17 -10.97 -3.15
N LYS A 209 19.40 -11.25 -2.73
CA LYS A 209 20.58 -10.46 -3.11
C LYS A 209 20.79 -10.36 -4.62
N ALA A 210 20.43 -11.40 -5.37
CA ALA A 210 20.49 -11.37 -6.83
C ALA A 210 19.36 -10.51 -7.44
N LEU A 211 18.18 -10.47 -6.82
CA LEU A 211 17.00 -9.76 -7.32
C LEU A 211 16.93 -8.29 -6.86
N GLU A 212 17.42 -7.96 -5.68
CA GLU A 212 17.36 -6.59 -5.10
C GLU A 212 17.89 -5.50 -6.05
N PRO A 213 19.04 -5.68 -6.75
CA PRO A 213 19.52 -4.70 -7.72
C PRO A 213 18.55 -4.45 -8.89
N ALA A 214 17.75 -5.45 -9.28
CA ALA A 214 16.73 -5.30 -10.31
C ALA A 214 15.67 -4.30 -9.91
N PHE A 215 15.13 -4.42 -8.70
CA PHE A 215 14.17 -3.46 -8.17
C PHE A 215 14.74 -2.05 -8.07
N LYS A 216 15.98 -1.90 -7.60
CA LYS A 216 16.62 -0.58 -7.43
C LYS A 216 16.92 0.12 -8.75
N ARG A 217 17.22 -0.64 -9.82
CA ARG A 217 17.59 -0.10 -11.13
C ARG A 217 16.45 -0.05 -12.14
N VAL A 218 15.31 -0.68 -11.86
CA VAL A 218 14.21 -0.73 -12.83
C VAL A 218 13.74 0.66 -13.26
N ALA A 219 13.85 1.66 -12.40
CA ALA A 219 13.50 3.04 -12.70
C ALA A 219 14.51 3.74 -13.63
N ASP A 220 15.74 3.23 -13.71
CA ASP A 220 16.80 3.79 -14.57
C ASP A 220 16.64 3.35 -16.04
N ASP A 221 15.85 2.30 -16.29
CA ASP A 221 15.56 1.80 -17.62
C ASP A 221 14.35 2.52 -18.24
N PRO A 222 14.53 3.30 -19.32
CA PRO A 222 13.42 3.96 -20.00
C PRO A 222 12.34 2.99 -20.49
N ALA A 223 12.70 1.76 -20.87
CA ALA A 223 11.76 0.73 -21.30
C ALA A 223 10.90 0.18 -20.15
N ALA A 224 11.37 0.30 -18.91
CA ALA A 224 10.62 -0.11 -17.72
C ALA A 224 9.63 0.95 -17.23
N ARG A 225 9.73 2.19 -17.74
CA ARG A 225 8.91 3.31 -17.27
C ARG A 225 7.42 3.07 -17.47
N GLU A 226 7.04 2.56 -18.64
CA GLU A 226 5.63 2.20 -18.92
C GLU A 226 5.11 1.11 -17.98
N ALA A 227 5.96 0.14 -17.63
CA ALA A 227 5.59 -0.92 -16.69
C ALA A 227 5.39 -0.37 -15.27
N LEU A 228 6.25 0.56 -14.82
CA LEU A 228 6.10 1.24 -13.53
C LEU A 228 4.87 2.14 -13.51
N ASP A 229 4.61 2.87 -14.60
CA ASP A 229 3.41 3.71 -14.75
C ASP A 229 2.14 2.86 -14.67
N GLY A 230 2.15 1.67 -15.26
CA GLY A 230 1.05 0.71 -15.20
C GLY A 230 0.69 0.24 -13.79
N VAL A 231 1.64 0.32 -12.85
CA VAL A 231 1.45 0.03 -11.42
C VAL A 231 1.48 1.29 -10.55
N ARG A 232 1.48 2.48 -11.16
CA ARG A 232 1.52 3.81 -10.53
C ARG A 232 2.72 4.02 -9.60
N LEU A 233 3.86 3.47 -9.95
CA LEU A 233 5.11 3.61 -9.21
C LEU A 233 6.14 4.37 -10.04
N SER A 234 7.07 5.03 -9.36
CA SER A 234 8.28 5.62 -9.95
C SER A 234 9.53 4.80 -9.67
N GLY A 235 9.48 3.84 -8.75
CA GLY A 235 10.60 2.97 -8.43
C GLY A 235 10.53 2.38 -7.02
N PHE A 236 11.69 1.90 -6.56
CA PHE A 236 11.84 1.25 -5.26
C PHE A 236 13.11 1.74 -4.58
N VAL A 237 13.02 1.99 -3.29
CA VAL A 237 14.13 2.47 -2.45
C VAL A 237 14.31 1.59 -1.22
N GLN A 238 15.43 1.77 -0.52
CA GLN A 238 15.64 1.09 0.76
C GLN A 238 14.54 1.45 1.76
N VAL A 239 14.03 0.47 2.49
CA VAL A 239 13.07 0.70 3.56
C VAL A 239 13.66 1.62 4.61
N ASP A 240 12.95 2.67 4.98
CA ASP A 240 13.25 3.44 6.18
C ASP A 240 12.92 2.59 7.41
N ALA A 241 13.97 2.08 8.05
CA ALA A 241 13.85 1.19 9.20
C ALA A 241 13.18 1.88 10.40
N GLY A 242 13.40 3.19 10.58
CA GLY A 242 12.81 3.98 11.65
C GLY A 242 11.30 4.15 11.44
N ALA A 243 10.89 4.57 10.24
CA ALA A 243 9.48 4.74 9.89
C ALA A 243 8.71 3.41 9.96
N LEU A 244 9.30 2.32 9.46
CA LEU A 244 8.69 0.99 9.55
C LEU A 244 8.58 0.51 11.00
N ALA A 245 9.59 0.73 11.82
CA ALA A 245 9.55 0.36 13.25
C ALA A 245 8.49 1.19 14.00
N ALA A 246 8.36 2.48 13.70
CA ALA A 246 7.32 3.35 14.25
C ALA A 246 5.91 2.87 13.85
N ALA A 247 5.69 2.52 12.58
CA ALA A 247 4.42 1.97 12.09
C ALA A 247 4.05 0.66 12.80
N ARG A 248 4.99 -0.28 12.91
CA ARG A 248 4.80 -1.55 13.65
C ARG A 248 4.47 -1.30 15.14
N ALA A 249 5.14 -0.35 15.76
CA ALA A 249 4.89 0.00 17.16
C ALA A 249 3.47 0.60 17.33
N ALA A 250 3.06 1.51 16.45
CA ALA A 250 1.72 2.06 16.44
C ALA A 250 0.66 0.97 16.23
N TYR A 251 0.87 0.11 15.22
CA TYR A 251 -0.02 -1.01 14.91
C TYR A 251 -0.18 -2.02 16.08
N ARG A 252 0.91 -2.33 16.79
CA ARG A 252 0.84 -3.21 17.98
C ARG A 252 0.05 -2.60 19.13
N ARG A 253 0.12 -1.27 19.32
CA ARG A 253 -0.65 -0.57 20.37
C ARG A 253 -2.12 -0.42 20.05
N ALA A 254 -2.48 -0.36 18.76
CA ALA A 254 -3.87 -0.24 18.32
C ALA A 254 -4.67 -1.51 18.66
N ARG A 255 -5.86 -1.32 19.26
CA ARG A 255 -6.80 -2.38 19.67
C ARG A 255 -8.10 -2.29 18.87
#